data_3488851acf878fd8ec1af967a445936a
#
_entry.id   3488851acf878fd8ec1af967a445936a
#
_cell.length_a   1.000
_cell.length_b   1.000
_cell.length_c   1.000
_cell.angle_alpha   90.00
_cell.angle_beta   90.00
_cell.angle_gamma   90.00
#
_symmetry.space_group_name_H-M   'P 1'
#
loop_
_entity.id
_entity.type
_entity.pdbx_description
1 polymer ?
#
loop_
_entity_poly.entity_id
_entity_poly.type
_entity_poly.pdbx_seq_one_letter_code
_entity_poly.pdbx_strand_id
1 'polypeptide(L)'
;DLPIFVRKTTPRLEDSFWVNVIGKGYPVPNTAFRWCTEKMKIKPTARFIIEQVDECGEAIILIGTRKDESATRARSIKKHEIHGKRLTKHTLLANTYVYAPIKELMLEEVWGVINGIPSPWGFDNSVLFNIYADARADDYECPTVVTDEEHASCGKSRFGCWTCTVVKDDKSMRSLIKNGREWMQPLYDFRLKLDQERNIIENRF
;
A
#
# COMPACT_ATOMS: atom_id res chain seq x y z
N ASP A 1 26.08 7.04 11.59
CA ASP A 1 24.63 6.89 11.79
C ASP A 1 23.89 7.83 10.84
N LEU A 2 22.91 7.30 10.11
CA LEU A 2 22.05 8.11 9.27
C LEU A 2 20.94 8.75 10.14
N PRO A 3 20.59 10.03 9.92
CA PRO A 3 19.50 10.69 10.62
C PRO A 3 18.15 10.21 10.06
N ILE A 4 17.68 9.05 10.55
CA ILE A 4 16.40 8.45 10.11
C ILE A 4 15.32 8.76 11.15
N PHE A 5 14.25 9.38 10.71
CA PHE A 5 13.09 9.72 11.53
C PHE A 5 11.85 9.02 11.03
N VAL A 6 11.05 8.46 11.94
CA VAL A 6 9.74 7.89 11.62
C VAL A 6 8.66 8.95 11.85
N ARG A 7 7.87 9.22 10.83
CA ARG A 7 6.73 10.13 10.91
C ARG A 7 5.45 9.41 10.49
N LYS A 8 4.39 9.61 11.24
CA LYS A 8 3.06 9.09 10.93
C LYS A 8 2.24 10.19 10.25
N THR A 9 1.93 10.02 8.97
CA THR A 9 1.01 10.91 8.27
C THR A 9 -0.43 10.47 8.54
N THR A 10 -1.27 11.39 8.99
CA THR A 10 -2.69 11.14 9.31
C THR A 10 -3.59 12.10 8.54
N PRO A 11 -4.77 11.66 8.11
CA PRO A 11 -5.76 12.57 7.55
C PRO A 11 -6.21 13.57 8.60
N ARG A 12 -6.72 14.74 8.18
CA ARG A 12 -7.48 15.60 9.06
C ARG A 12 -8.74 14.89 9.54
N LEU A 13 -9.27 15.28 10.69
CA LEU A 13 -10.46 14.62 11.26
C LEU A 13 -11.63 14.59 10.25
N GLU A 14 -11.88 15.74 9.59
CA GLU A 14 -12.93 15.88 8.57
C GLU A 14 -12.74 15.01 7.31
N ASP A 15 -11.52 14.49 7.07
CA ASP A 15 -11.17 13.62 5.96
C ASP A 15 -11.04 12.14 6.39
N SER A 16 -11.23 11.85 7.69
CA SER A 16 -11.15 10.47 8.22
C SER A 16 -12.29 9.60 7.66
N PHE A 17 -12.08 8.28 7.68
CA PHE A 17 -13.02 7.31 7.09
C PHE A 17 -14.42 7.44 7.70
N TRP A 18 -14.52 7.38 9.01
CA TRP A 18 -15.81 7.35 9.71
C TRP A 18 -16.55 8.68 9.64
N VAL A 19 -15.84 9.81 9.69
CA VAL A 19 -16.45 11.13 9.52
C VAL A 19 -17.04 11.27 8.11
N ASN A 20 -16.39 10.75 7.08
CA ASN A 20 -16.95 10.80 5.73
C ASN A 20 -18.12 9.84 5.55
N VAL A 21 -18.02 8.59 6.04
CA VAL A 21 -19.11 7.60 5.86
C VAL A 21 -20.31 7.94 6.74
N ILE A 22 -20.11 8.12 8.04
CA ILE A 22 -21.22 8.33 8.99
C ILE A 22 -21.63 9.79 9.04
N GLY A 23 -20.65 10.71 9.18
CA GLY A 23 -20.95 12.12 9.40
C GLY A 23 -21.37 12.87 8.14
N LYS A 24 -20.87 12.50 6.97
CA LYS A 24 -21.13 13.18 5.69
C LYS A 24 -21.94 12.33 4.70
N GLY A 25 -22.31 11.11 5.05
CA GLY A 25 -23.09 10.22 4.18
C GLY A 25 -22.36 9.76 2.91
N TYR A 26 -21.02 9.74 2.91
CA TYR A 26 -20.29 9.25 1.75
C TYR A 26 -20.54 7.75 1.59
N PRO A 27 -20.74 7.28 0.36
CA PRO A 27 -20.80 5.83 0.12
C PRO A 27 -19.49 5.17 0.51
N VAL A 28 -19.56 3.97 1.04
CA VAL A 28 -18.38 3.16 1.32
C VAL A 28 -17.58 2.98 0.02
N PRO A 29 -16.24 3.09 0.05
CA PRO A 29 -15.42 3.08 -1.16
C PRO A 29 -15.64 1.83 -2.03
N ASN A 30 -15.69 2.04 -3.34
CA ASN A 30 -15.80 0.98 -4.33
C ASN A 30 -14.81 1.19 -5.47
N THR A 31 -14.84 0.34 -6.49
CA THR A 31 -13.90 0.41 -7.63
C THR A 31 -14.00 1.72 -8.42
N ALA A 32 -15.19 2.29 -8.54
CA ALA A 32 -15.44 3.53 -9.27
C ALA A 32 -15.23 4.78 -8.41
N PHE A 33 -15.46 4.70 -7.09
CA PHE A 33 -15.40 5.85 -6.19
C PHE A 33 -14.46 5.59 -5.00
N ARG A 34 -13.19 5.92 -5.19
CA ARG A 34 -12.07 5.70 -4.25
C ARG A 34 -11.67 6.96 -3.50
N TRP A 35 -12.61 7.73 -2.98
CA TRP A 35 -12.34 8.95 -2.23
C TRP A 35 -11.36 8.77 -1.07
N CYS A 36 -11.35 7.58 -0.46
CA CYS A 36 -10.43 7.25 0.63
C CYS A 36 -8.95 7.32 0.24
N THR A 37 -8.61 7.00 -1.00
CA THR A 37 -7.22 7.09 -1.48
C THR A 37 -6.72 8.53 -1.45
N GLU A 38 -7.53 9.46 -1.95
CA GLU A 38 -7.18 10.87 -1.95
C GLU A 38 -7.12 11.44 -0.54
N LYS A 39 -8.21 11.29 0.23
CA LYS A 39 -8.36 11.91 1.55
C LYS A 39 -7.45 11.34 2.62
N MET A 40 -7.27 10.02 2.63
CA MET A 40 -6.57 9.33 3.72
C MET A 40 -5.12 8.98 3.41
N LYS A 41 -4.69 9.05 2.15
CA LYS A 41 -3.31 8.71 1.75
C LYS A 41 -2.62 9.86 1.03
N ILE A 42 -3.18 10.32 -0.11
CA ILE A 42 -2.50 11.31 -0.96
C ILE A 42 -2.39 12.65 -0.25
N LYS A 43 -3.50 13.21 0.24
CA LYS A 43 -3.50 14.53 0.91
C LYS A 43 -2.58 14.60 2.14
N PRO A 44 -2.64 13.64 3.10
CA PRO A 44 -1.73 13.66 4.24
C PRO A 44 -0.26 13.58 3.85
N THR A 45 0.07 12.73 2.88
CA THR A 45 1.44 12.58 2.38
C THR A 45 1.91 13.84 1.65
N ALA A 46 1.08 14.40 0.77
CA ALA A 46 1.42 15.63 0.05
C ALA A 46 1.66 16.80 1.01
N ARG A 47 0.82 16.95 2.04
CA ARG A 47 1.02 17.97 3.08
C ARG A 47 2.36 17.81 3.79
N PHE A 48 2.69 16.60 4.21
CA PHE A 48 3.98 16.32 4.83
C PHE A 48 5.16 16.67 3.90
N ILE A 49 5.07 16.32 2.61
CA ILE A 49 6.12 16.64 1.64
C ILE A 49 6.27 18.15 1.47
N ILE A 50 5.16 18.89 1.39
CA ILE A 50 5.17 20.35 1.29
C ILE A 50 5.85 20.97 2.51
N GLU A 51 5.50 20.51 3.72
CA GLU A 51 6.14 20.94 4.97
C GLU A 51 7.67 20.71 4.93
N GLN A 52 8.10 19.56 4.39
CA GLN A 52 9.54 19.28 4.24
C GLN A 52 10.20 20.17 3.17
N VAL A 53 9.52 20.47 2.08
CA VAL A 53 10.04 21.40 1.05
C VAL A 53 10.14 22.82 1.60
N ASP A 54 9.16 23.27 2.37
CA ASP A 54 9.15 24.59 3.02
C ASP A 54 10.32 24.72 4.03
N GLU A 55 10.63 23.65 4.73
CA GLU A 55 11.71 23.61 5.73
C GLU A 55 13.10 23.45 5.08
N CYS A 56 13.24 22.59 4.10
CA CYS A 56 14.54 22.16 3.54
C CYS A 56 14.83 22.70 2.14
N GLY A 57 13.85 23.35 1.48
CA GLY A 57 13.97 23.89 0.12
C GLY A 57 13.62 22.87 -0.98
N GLU A 58 13.92 21.59 -0.79
CA GLU A 58 13.60 20.52 -1.73
C GLU A 58 13.35 19.18 -1.00
N ALA A 59 12.69 18.24 -1.68
CA ALA A 59 12.47 16.89 -1.16
C ALA A 59 12.71 15.82 -2.24
N ILE A 60 13.27 14.69 -1.84
CA ILE A 60 13.38 13.48 -2.68
C ILE A 60 12.52 12.39 -2.08
N ILE A 61 11.52 11.96 -2.82
CA ILE A 61 10.65 10.84 -2.44
C ILE A 61 11.26 9.53 -2.93
N LEU A 62 11.60 8.64 -2.00
CA LEU A 62 11.99 7.27 -2.33
C LEU A 62 10.76 6.39 -2.41
N ILE A 63 10.56 5.72 -3.55
CA ILE A 63 9.43 4.81 -3.74
C ILE A 63 9.92 3.40 -4.10
N GLY A 64 9.35 2.39 -3.42
CA GLY A 64 9.65 0.97 -3.64
C GLY A 64 8.86 0.35 -4.79
N THR A 65 8.60 1.11 -5.88
CA THR A 65 7.83 0.60 -7.02
C THR A 65 8.73 -0.12 -8.02
N ARG A 66 8.23 -1.20 -8.61
CA ARG A 66 8.95 -2.03 -9.59
C ARG A 66 8.15 -2.20 -10.88
N LYS A 67 8.83 -2.34 -12.02
CA LYS A 67 8.20 -2.62 -13.32
C LYS A 67 7.51 -3.99 -13.32
N ASP A 68 8.08 -4.94 -12.61
CA ASP A 68 7.60 -6.31 -12.46
C ASP A 68 6.26 -6.45 -11.72
N GLU A 69 5.83 -5.45 -10.94
CA GLU A 69 4.58 -5.51 -10.18
C GLU A 69 3.30 -5.60 -11.05
N SER A 70 3.28 -4.96 -12.20
CA SER A 70 2.18 -5.04 -13.17
C SER A 70 2.48 -4.26 -14.44
N ALA A 71 1.81 -4.62 -15.55
CA ALA A 71 1.91 -3.89 -16.83
C ALA A 71 1.51 -2.41 -16.70
N THR A 72 0.56 -2.08 -15.83
CA THR A 72 0.17 -0.68 -15.55
C THR A 72 1.29 0.06 -14.83
N ARG A 73 1.95 -0.59 -13.85
CA ARG A 73 3.08 -0.01 -13.13
C ARG A 73 4.27 0.20 -14.06
N ALA A 74 4.61 -0.79 -14.88
CA ALA A 74 5.68 -0.69 -15.86
C ALA A 74 5.46 0.49 -16.84
N ARG A 75 4.24 0.63 -17.37
CA ARG A 75 3.88 1.75 -18.24
C ARG A 75 3.97 3.11 -17.54
N SER A 76 3.53 3.18 -16.29
CA SER A 76 3.62 4.41 -15.50
C SER A 76 5.08 4.80 -15.25
N ILE A 77 5.93 3.87 -14.86
CA ILE A 77 7.37 4.12 -14.65
C ILE A 77 8.01 4.60 -15.95
N LYS A 78 7.80 3.89 -17.06
CA LYS A 78 8.34 4.24 -18.37
C LYS A 78 7.92 5.64 -18.85
N LYS A 79 6.67 6.02 -18.58
CA LYS A 79 6.12 7.34 -18.94
C LYS A 79 6.85 8.50 -18.27
N HIS A 80 7.30 8.31 -17.02
CA HIS A 80 7.93 9.36 -16.22
C HIS A 80 9.46 9.25 -16.18
N GLU A 81 10.01 8.16 -16.74
CA GLU A 81 11.44 7.93 -16.79
C GLU A 81 12.12 8.89 -17.77
N ILE A 82 13.21 9.54 -17.34
CA ILE A 82 14.06 10.38 -18.17
C ILE A 82 15.36 9.64 -18.39
N HIS A 83 15.68 9.32 -19.64
CA HIS A 83 16.90 8.58 -19.98
C HIS A 83 18.15 9.26 -19.38
N GLY A 84 19.00 8.47 -18.72
CA GLY A 84 20.22 8.94 -18.08
C GLY A 84 20.02 9.68 -16.74
N LYS A 85 18.78 9.88 -16.27
CA LYS A 85 18.51 10.52 -14.98
C LYS A 85 17.94 9.53 -13.98
N ARG A 86 18.47 9.54 -12.75
CA ARG A 86 17.94 8.74 -11.63
C ARG A 86 16.73 9.39 -10.97
N LEU A 87 16.72 10.72 -10.92
CA LEU A 87 15.66 11.53 -10.33
C LEU A 87 14.70 12.03 -11.40
N THR A 88 13.41 11.97 -11.14
CA THR A 88 12.37 12.58 -11.96
C THR A 88 11.62 13.62 -11.13
N LYS A 89 11.19 14.72 -11.76
CA LYS A 89 10.39 15.73 -11.08
C LYS A 89 9.02 15.15 -10.71
N HIS A 90 8.55 15.47 -9.50
CA HIS A 90 7.18 15.14 -9.12
C HIS A 90 6.19 15.96 -9.97
N THR A 91 5.11 15.32 -10.41
CA THR A 91 4.17 15.94 -11.38
C THR A 91 3.34 17.08 -10.80
N LEU A 92 3.12 17.11 -9.51
CA LEU A 92 2.21 18.07 -8.85
C LEU A 92 2.91 18.93 -7.78
N LEU A 93 3.97 18.45 -7.17
CA LEU A 93 4.65 19.15 -6.08
C LEU A 93 5.92 19.82 -6.58
N ALA A 94 6.01 21.15 -6.39
CA ALA A 94 7.21 21.91 -6.73
C ALA A 94 8.40 21.47 -5.86
N ASN A 95 9.61 21.64 -6.37
CA ASN A 95 10.87 21.29 -5.70
C ASN A 95 10.91 19.87 -5.10
N THR A 96 10.12 18.97 -5.68
CA THR A 96 10.01 17.58 -5.25
C THR A 96 10.44 16.65 -6.36
N TYR A 97 11.29 15.71 -6.02
CA TYR A 97 11.82 14.69 -6.93
C TYR A 97 11.39 13.30 -6.48
N VAL A 98 11.34 12.38 -7.42
CA VAL A 98 11.02 10.97 -7.17
C VAL A 98 12.19 10.10 -7.58
N TYR A 99 12.57 9.17 -6.74
CA TYR A 99 13.58 8.15 -6.99
C TYR A 99 13.02 6.76 -6.68
N ALA A 100 13.06 5.88 -7.65
CA ALA A 100 12.65 4.47 -7.52
C ALA A 100 13.90 3.57 -7.64
N PRO A 101 14.64 3.33 -6.54
CA PRO A 101 15.93 2.63 -6.58
C PRO A 101 15.80 1.18 -7.05
N ILE A 102 14.68 0.54 -6.79
CA ILE A 102 14.45 -0.88 -7.07
C ILE A 102 13.54 -1.12 -8.28
N LYS A 103 13.34 -0.13 -9.14
CA LYS A 103 12.35 -0.19 -10.24
C LYS A 103 12.58 -1.33 -11.25
N GLU A 104 13.83 -1.80 -11.38
CA GLU A 104 14.20 -2.87 -12.31
C GLU A 104 14.29 -4.24 -11.64
N LEU A 105 14.21 -4.32 -10.30
CA LEU A 105 14.33 -5.59 -9.59
C LEU A 105 13.09 -6.46 -9.77
N MET A 106 13.33 -7.75 -9.93
CA MET A 106 12.30 -8.80 -9.82
C MET A 106 11.91 -9.04 -8.37
N LEU A 107 10.79 -9.74 -8.14
CA LEU A 107 10.32 -10.04 -6.78
C LEU A 107 11.32 -10.94 -6.02
N GLU A 108 11.87 -11.94 -6.71
CA GLU A 108 12.85 -12.86 -6.14
C GLU A 108 14.13 -12.14 -5.70
N GLU A 109 14.58 -11.16 -6.48
CA GLU A 109 15.76 -10.37 -6.14
C GLU A 109 15.54 -9.53 -4.88
N VAL A 110 14.35 -8.94 -4.73
CA VAL A 110 13.98 -8.19 -3.52
C VAL A 110 14.00 -9.11 -2.30
N TRP A 111 13.37 -10.29 -2.39
CA TRP A 111 13.40 -11.26 -1.28
C TRP A 111 14.79 -11.84 -1.05
N GLY A 112 15.59 -12.03 -2.10
CA GLY A 112 16.99 -12.43 -1.97
C GLY A 112 17.81 -11.45 -1.15
N VAL A 113 17.63 -10.15 -1.38
CA VAL A 113 18.28 -9.09 -0.59
C VAL A 113 17.75 -9.08 0.85
N ILE A 114 16.43 -9.11 1.05
CA ILE A 114 15.81 -9.03 2.38
C ILE A 114 16.24 -10.22 3.25
N ASN A 115 16.28 -11.43 2.69
CA ASN A 115 16.62 -12.64 3.44
C ASN A 115 18.12 -12.88 3.55
N GLY A 116 18.91 -12.38 2.58
CA GLY A 116 20.36 -12.61 2.54
C GLY A 116 21.20 -11.58 3.26
N ILE A 117 20.65 -10.38 3.55
CA ILE A 117 21.37 -9.29 4.17
C ILE A 117 20.72 -8.93 5.51
N PRO A 118 21.47 -8.94 6.62
CA PRO A 118 20.95 -8.48 7.90
C PRO A 118 20.41 -7.05 7.82
N SER A 119 19.28 -6.82 8.44
CA SER A 119 18.68 -5.50 8.49
C SER A 119 19.59 -4.50 9.22
N PRO A 120 19.89 -3.33 8.64
CA PRO A 120 20.79 -2.35 9.27
C PRO A 120 20.23 -1.72 10.56
N TRP A 121 18.94 -1.91 10.84
CA TRP A 121 18.27 -1.46 12.06
C TRP A 121 18.06 -2.58 13.08
N GLY A 122 18.67 -3.76 12.89
CA GLY A 122 18.63 -4.87 13.85
C GLY A 122 17.33 -5.67 13.89
N PHE A 123 16.39 -5.42 12.99
CA PHE A 123 15.14 -6.19 12.90
C PHE A 123 15.38 -7.51 12.16
N ASP A 124 14.78 -8.59 12.63
CA ASP A 124 14.83 -9.88 11.94
C ASP A 124 13.88 -9.88 10.73
N ASN A 125 14.45 -9.86 9.53
CA ASN A 125 13.69 -9.87 8.28
C ASN A 125 12.86 -11.14 8.08
N SER A 126 13.15 -12.25 8.77
CA SER A 126 12.33 -13.46 8.73
C SER A 126 10.91 -13.22 9.23
N VAL A 127 10.73 -12.31 10.17
CA VAL A 127 9.39 -11.91 10.65
C VAL A 127 8.55 -11.29 9.51
N LEU A 128 9.18 -10.43 8.69
CA LEU A 128 8.50 -9.85 7.54
C LEU A 128 8.15 -10.92 6.51
N PHE A 129 9.09 -11.81 6.21
CA PHE A 129 8.85 -12.94 5.29
C PHE A 129 7.68 -13.81 5.76
N ASN A 130 7.63 -14.18 7.03
CA ASN A 130 6.55 -14.98 7.60
C ASN A 130 5.20 -14.28 7.52
N ILE A 131 5.13 -12.96 7.78
CA ILE A 131 3.88 -12.18 7.64
C ILE A 131 3.36 -12.25 6.20
N TYR A 132 4.24 -12.15 5.21
CA TYR A 132 3.86 -12.27 3.80
C TYR A 132 3.47 -13.70 3.42
N ALA A 133 4.16 -14.70 3.93
CA ALA A 133 3.81 -16.11 3.75
C ALA A 133 2.42 -16.42 4.35
N ASP A 134 2.18 -16.02 5.60
CA ASP A 134 0.90 -16.23 6.31
C ASP A 134 -0.28 -15.53 5.62
N ALA A 135 -0.03 -14.44 4.90
CA ALA A 135 -1.07 -13.67 4.21
C ALA A 135 -1.41 -14.22 2.81
N ARG A 136 -0.71 -15.25 2.32
CA ARG A 136 -1.02 -15.87 1.03
C ARG A 136 -2.25 -16.76 1.12
N ALA A 137 -3.06 -16.71 0.05
CA ALA A 137 -4.29 -17.48 -0.01
C ALA A 137 -4.10 -18.97 -0.30
N ASP A 138 -2.97 -19.32 -0.91
CA ASP A 138 -2.64 -20.69 -1.33
C ASP A 138 -1.60 -21.27 -0.37
N ASP A 139 -1.92 -22.38 0.24
CA ASP A 139 -1.28 -22.94 1.46
C ASP A 139 0.20 -23.34 1.33
N TYR A 140 0.81 -23.28 0.13
CA TYR A 140 2.16 -23.85 -0.07
C TYR A 140 3.07 -23.08 -1.03
N GLU A 141 2.68 -21.91 -1.53
CA GLU A 141 3.55 -21.17 -2.42
C GLU A 141 4.51 -20.25 -1.66
N CYS A 142 5.81 -20.46 -1.86
CA CYS A 142 6.85 -19.56 -1.37
C CYS A 142 6.59 -18.13 -1.87
N PRO A 143 6.73 -17.09 -1.04
CA PRO A 143 6.60 -15.69 -1.48
C PRO A 143 7.52 -15.31 -2.64
N THR A 144 8.55 -16.09 -2.91
CA THR A 144 9.52 -15.89 -3.98
C THR A 144 9.13 -16.58 -5.30
N VAL A 145 8.13 -17.48 -5.29
CA VAL A 145 7.69 -18.18 -6.51
C VAL A 145 6.53 -17.42 -7.14
N VAL A 146 6.74 -16.92 -8.34
CA VAL A 146 5.71 -16.33 -9.20
C VAL A 146 5.40 -17.33 -10.31
N THR A 147 4.18 -17.86 -10.36
CA THR A 147 3.73 -18.68 -11.47
C THR A 147 3.33 -17.79 -12.64
N ASP A 148 3.66 -18.20 -13.88
CA ASP A 148 3.50 -17.42 -15.12
C ASP A 148 2.08 -16.90 -15.41
N GLU A 149 1.07 -17.45 -14.78
CA GLU A 149 -0.33 -17.04 -15.00
C GLU A 149 -0.76 -15.81 -14.21
N GLU A 150 0.09 -15.28 -13.33
CA GLU A 150 -0.30 -14.26 -12.39
C GLU A 150 0.71 -13.14 -12.22
N HIS A 151 0.75 -12.20 -13.16
CA HIS A 151 1.36 -10.88 -12.99
C HIS A 151 0.64 -10.06 -11.91
N ALA A 152 0.35 -10.67 -10.77
CA ALA A 152 -0.31 -10.03 -9.66
C ALA A 152 0.73 -9.48 -8.69
N SER A 153 0.63 -8.21 -8.40
CA SER A 153 1.43 -7.48 -7.43
C SER A 153 1.69 -8.28 -6.16
N CYS A 154 2.97 -8.50 -5.82
CA CYS A 154 3.44 -9.04 -4.55
C CYS A 154 2.77 -10.36 -4.11
N GLY A 155 2.67 -11.35 -5.01
CA GLY A 155 2.15 -12.68 -4.66
C GLY A 155 0.74 -12.68 -4.08
N LYS A 156 -0.13 -11.76 -4.52
CA LYS A 156 -1.51 -11.57 -4.05
C LYS A 156 -1.67 -11.19 -2.57
N SER A 157 -0.60 -11.10 -1.80
CA SER A 157 -0.66 -10.64 -0.42
C SER A 157 -0.97 -9.16 -0.38
N ARG A 158 -2.00 -8.78 0.37
CA ARG A 158 -2.45 -7.40 0.46
C ARG A 158 -2.55 -6.95 1.91
N PHE A 159 -1.71 -5.99 2.25
CA PHE A 159 -1.79 -5.29 3.52
C PHE A 159 -2.38 -3.90 3.28
N GLY A 160 -3.60 -3.70 3.70
CA GLY A 160 -4.32 -2.46 3.43
C GLY A 160 -5.26 -2.08 4.56
N CYS A 161 -6.22 -1.21 4.24
CA CYS A 161 -7.26 -0.85 5.19
C CYS A 161 -8.18 -2.05 5.41
N TRP A 162 -8.33 -2.49 6.66
CA TRP A 162 -9.23 -3.58 7.01
C TRP A 162 -10.70 -3.31 6.65
N THR A 163 -11.10 -2.03 6.56
CA THR A 163 -12.42 -1.59 6.12
C THR A 163 -12.58 -1.52 4.59
N CYS A 164 -11.59 -1.96 3.82
CA CYS A 164 -11.60 -1.76 2.37
C CYS A 164 -12.62 -2.66 1.67
N THR A 165 -13.65 -2.06 1.12
CA THR A 165 -14.70 -2.70 0.30
C THR A 165 -14.47 -2.55 -1.21
N VAL A 166 -13.34 -1.99 -1.64
CA VAL A 166 -12.93 -1.91 -3.05
C VAL A 166 -12.64 -3.30 -3.62
N VAL A 167 -12.12 -4.22 -2.80
CA VAL A 167 -11.97 -5.63 -3.14
C VAL A 167 -13.14 -6.41 -2.58
N LYS A 168 -13.67 -7.34 -3.37
CA LYS A 168 -14.81 -8.17 -2.97
C LYS A 168 -14.46 -9.08 -1.77
N ASP A 169 -13.28 -9.69 -1.81
CA ASP A 169 -12.76 -10.57 -0.77
C ASP A 169 -11.35 -10.16 -0.37
N ASP A 170 -11.09 -10.05 0.93
CA ASP A 170 -9.75 -9.84 1.48
C ASP A 170 -9.12 -11.20 1.82
N LYS A 171 -8.59 -11.84 0.78
CA LYS A 171 -7.96 -13.16 0.88
C LYS A 171 -6.79 -13.17 1.88
N SER A 172 -6.00 -12.11 1.92
CA SER A 172 -4.86 -12.01 2.84
C SER A 172 -5.31 -11.97 4.31
N MET A 173 -6.34 -11.20 4.62
CA MET A 173 -6.89 -11.15 5.98
C MET A 173 -7.45 -12.51 6.39
N ARG A 174 -8.19 -13.18 5.51
CA ARG A 174 -8.72 -14.53 5.77
C ARG A 174 -7.61 -15.55 5.98
N SER A 175 -6.52 -15.49 5.20
CA SER A 175 -5.37 -16.38 5.38
C SER A 175 -4.64 -16.11 6.70
N LEU A 176 -4.45 -14.85 7.07
CA LEU A 176 -3.88 -14.48 8.37
C LEU A 176 -4.71 -15.01 9.54
N ILE A 177 -6.05 -14.96 9.46
CA ILE A 177 -6.94 -15.52 10.47
C ILE A 177 -6.74 -17.03 10.55
N LYS A 178 -6.78 -17.73 9.41
CA LYS A 178 -6.54 -19.18 9.33
C LYS A 178 -5.18 -19.58 9.92
N ASN A 179 -4.17 -18.75 9.75
CA ASN A 179 -2.80 -18.95 10.23
C ASN A 179 -2.56 -18.38 11.65
N GLY A 180 -3.61 -18.32 12.49
CA GLY A 180 -3.50 -18.01 13.91
C GLY A 180 -3.68 -16.55 14.31
N ARG A 181 -4.07 -15.66 13.38
CA ARG A 181 -4.40 -14.25 13.69
C ARG A 181 -5.89 -14.07 14.00
N GLU A 182 -6.44 -14.91 14.87
CA GLU A 182 -7.88 -14.98 15.19
C GLU A 182 -8.46 -13.65 15.68
N TRP A 183 -7.65 -12.80 16.32
CA TRP A 183 -8.07 -11.45 16.75
C TRP A 183 -8.56 -10.57 15.60
N MET A 184 -8.23 -10.89 14.35
CA MET A 184 -8.69 -10.18 13.14
C MET A 184 -10.11 -10.57 12.72
N GLN A 185 -10.67 -11.68 13.23
CA GLN A 185 -11.99 -12.19 12.82
C GLN A 185 -13.10 -11.14 12.96
N PRO A 186 -13.26 -10.41 14.10
CA PRO A 186 -14.30 -9.39 14.23
C PRO A 186 -14.15 -8.24 13.20
N LEU A 187 -12.92 -7.90 12.82
CA LEU A 187 -12.67 -6.88 11.81
C LEU A 187 -13.08 -7.35 10.41
N TYR A 188 -12.81 -8.62 10.11
CA TYR A 188 -13.20 -9.25 8.86
C TYR A 188 -14.74 -9.34 8.73
N ASP A 189 -15.42 -9.78 9.78
CA ASP A 189 -16.88 -9.89 9.82
C ASP A 189 -17.56 -8.52 9.66
N PHE A 190 -17.03 -7.51 10.35
CA PHE A 190 -17.52 -6.14 10.20
C PHE A 190 -17.32 -5.61 8.78
N ARG A 191 -16.18 -5.90 8.15
CA ARG A 191 -15.94 -5.54 6.76
C ARG A 191 -16.94 -6.19 5.80
N LEU A 192 -17.24 -7.49 6.01
CA LEU A 192 -18.26 -8.19 5.20
C LEU A 192 -19.64 -7.54 5.36
N LYS A 193 -20.00 -7.16 6.58
CA LYS A 193 -21.25 -6.44 6.84
C LYS A 193 -21.28 -5.10 6.13
N LEU A 194 -20.19 -4.30 6.17
CA LEU A 194 -20.10 -3.06 5.42
C LEU A 194 -20.29 -3.26 3.91
N ASP A 195 -19.74 -4.34 3.35
CA ASP A 195 -19.87 -4.64 1.92
C ASP A 195 -21.30 -5.07 1.54
N GLN A 196 -21.97 -5.81 2.38
CA GLN A 196 -23.36 -6.24 2.20
C GLN A 196 -24.34 -5.07 2.29
N GLU A 197 -24.19 -4.24 3.33
CA GLU A 197 -25.10 -3.15 3.66
C GLU A 197 -24.95 -1.92 2.73
N ARG A 198 -23.80 -1.75 2.08
CA ARG A 198 -23.52 -0.55 1.30
C ARG A 198 -24.48 -0.28 0.13
N ASN A 199 -25.16 -1.30 -0.39
CA ASN A 199 -26.09 -1.17 -1.52
C ASN A 199 -27.55 -1.17 -1.10
N ILE A 200 -27.86 -1.30 0.17
CA ILE A 200 -29.21 -1.30 0.72
C ILE A 200 -29.66 0.17 0.83
N ILE A 201 -30.72 0.52 0.06
CA ILE A 201 -31.20 1.91 -0.02
C ILE A 201 -31.71 2.40 1.32
N GLU A 202 -32.38 1.54 2.08
CA GLU A 202 -32.96 1.83 3.40
C GLU A 202 -31.90 2.23 4.44
N ASN A 203 -30.63 1.86 4.20
CA ASN A 203 -29.51 2.23 5.08
C ASN A 203 -28.87 3.57 4.69
N ARG A 204 -29.44 4.29 3.74
CA ARG A 204 -28.97 5.59 3.28
C ARG A 204 -29.95 6.68 3.70
N PHE A 205 -29.45 7.62 4.49
CA PHE A 205 -30.18 8.82 4.88
C PHE A 205 -29.91 9.95 3.91
#